data_64460d98498735393b8c3de0bd1e396e
#
_entry.id   64460d98498735393b8c3de0bd1e396e
#
_cell.length_a   1.000
_cell.length_b   1.000
_cell.length_c   1.000
_cell.angle_alpha   90.00
_cell.angle_beta   90.00
_cell.angle_gamma   90.00
#
_symmetry.space_group_name_H-M   'P 1'
#
loop_
_entity.id
_entity.type
_entity.pdbx_description
1 polymer ?
#
loop_
_entity_poly.entity_id
_entity_poly.type
_entity_poly.pdbx_seq_one_letter_code
_entity_poly.pdbx_strand_id
1 'polypeptide(L)'
;MKLSNDTREVLKNYASINANLLVKEGNQISTMSQMKNIVSVATLPDTFEKEIAIYDLNEFLSAMSLFNDPDLQFGDNSVQIVEGGQSLKYFYSDPTVVTTPKSDITMPGSDAKFTLKQGVFNQLVKASSVLNVPDMVLDIDENGTMGLRVSDRKNDTSNNFSVEVGDGGTPNQKFYFKVENLKLLSG
;
A
#
# COMPACT_ATOMS: atom_id res chain seq x y z
N MET A 1 -4.09 19.77 13.62
CA MET A 1 -3.10 19.18 12.67
C MET A 1 -3.75 19.00 11.31
N LYS A 2 -3.15 19.50 10.23
CA LYS A 2 -3.59 19.20 8.86
C LYS A 2 -2.77 18.07 8.27
N LEU A 3 -3.42 17.14 7.60
CA LEU A 3 -2.72 16.06 6.92
C LEU A 3 -2.22 16.52 5.55
N SER A 4 -0.96 16.24 5.25
CA SER A 4 -0.38 16.45 3.92
C SER A 4 -1.05 15.55 2.86
N ASN A 5 -0.90 15.92 1.59
CA ASN A 5 -1.42 15.10 0.50
C ASN A 5 -0.76 13.71 0.47
N ASP A 6 0.53 13.64 0.76
CA ASP A 6 1.29 12.38 0.79
C ASP A 6 0.74 11.44 1.86
N THR A 7 0.48 11.95 3.09
CA THR A 7 -0.17 11.16 4.13
C THR A 7 -1.55 10.68 3.71
N ARG A 8 -2.35 11.54 3.07
CA ARG A 8 -3.69 11.15 2.58
C ARG A 8 -3.61 10.05 1.52
N GLU A 9 -2.64 10.10 0.61
CA GLU A 9 -2.42 9.06 -0.41
C GLU A 9 -1.98 7.73 0.23
N VAL A 10 -1.09 7.76 1.22
CA VAL A 10 -0.70 6.55 1.97
C VAL A 10 -1.91 5.95 2.70
N LEU A 11 -2.73 6.76 3.38
CA LEU A 11 -3.94 6.28 4.05
C LEU A 11 -4.94 5.66 3.08
N LYS A 12 -5.16 6.26 1.90
CA LYS A 12 -6.01 5.68 0.84
C LYS A 12 -5.47 4.34 0.34
N ASN A 13 -4.16 4.25 0.13
CA ASN A 13 -3.52 2.99 -0.25
C ASN A 13 -3.72 1.93 0.84
N TYR A 14 -3.50 2.27 2.10
CA TYR A 14 -3.67 1.37 3.24
C TYR A 14 -5.11 0.89 3.39
N ALA A 15 -6.09 1.76 3.16
CA ALA A 15 -7.51 1.37 3.14
C ALA A 15 -7.81 0.30 2.08
N SER A 16 -7.05 0.26 0.98
CA SER A 16 -7.15 -0.80 -0.05
C SER A 16 -6.53 -2.13 0.37
N ILE A 17 -5.72 -2.14 1.43
CA ILE A 17 -5.04 -3.32 1.97
C ILE A 17 -5.80 -3.88 3.18
N ASN A 18 -6.18 -2.99 4.10
CA ASN A 18 -6.92 -3.33 5.32
C ASN A 18 -7.80 -2.15 5.74
N ALA A 19 -9.04 -2.43 6.09
CA ALA A 19 -9.94 -1.41 6.64
C ALA A 19 -9.51 -0.93 8.03
N ASN A 20 -8.77 -1.76 8.79
CA ASN A 20 -8.27 -1.40 10.10
C ASN A 20 -6.91 -0.68 10.02
N LEU A 21 -6.71 0.33 10.86
CA LEU A 21 -5.42 0.99 11.01
C LEU A 21 -5.16 1.36 12.47
N LEU A 22 -4.00 0.96 13.00
CA LEU A 22 -3.45 1.48 14.24
C LEU A 22 -2.33 2.46 13.88
N VAL A 23 -2.56 3.73 14.14
CA VAL A 23 -1.53 4.77 14.07
C VAL A 23 -0.91 4.90 15.44
N LYS A 24 0.41 4.76 15.53
CA LYS A 24 1.18 4.99 16.75
C LYS A 24 1.69 6.43 16.79
N GLU A 25 2.11 6.87 17.97
CA GLU A 25 2.86 8.13 18.10
C GLU A 25 4.09 8.13 17.20
N GLY A 26 4.33 9.24 16.49
CA GLY A 26 5.43 9.39 15.54
C GLY A 26 4.94 9.59 14.10
N ASN A 27 5.82 9.34 13.16
CA ASN A 27 5.56 9.54 11.73
C ASN A 27 5.63 8.26 10.90
N GLN A 28 5.64 7.10 11.54
CA GLN A 28 5.67 5.82 10.85
C GLN A 28 4.36 5.07 11.08
N ILE A 29 3.74 4.62 9.99
CA ILE A 29 2.55 3.79 10.02
C ILE A 29 2.78 2.48 9.31
N SER A 30 2.09 1.44 9.75
CA SER A 30 2.16 0.11 9.15
C SER A 30 0.78 -0.50 8.98
N THR A 31 0.63 -1.34 7.97
CA THR A 31 -0.59 -2.11 7.73
C THR A 31 -0.26 -3.55 7.34
N MET A 32 -1.21 -4.43 7.55
CA MET A 32 -1.13 -5.83 7.14
C MET A 32 -2.50 -6.30 6.67
N SER A 33 -2.55 -6.95 5.50
CA SER A 33 -3.79 -7.54 5.01
C SER A 33 -4.31 -8.63 5.95
N GLN A 34 -5.62 -8.85 5.96
CA GLN A 34 -6.24 -9.90 6.80
C GLN A 34 -5.65 -11.29 6.52
N MET A 35 -5.32 -11.59 5.26
CA MET A 35 -4.68 -12.84 4.86
C MET A 35 -3.17 -12.88 5.14
N LYS A 36 -2.58 -11.82 5.67
CA LYS A 36 -1.15 -11.67 5.99
C LYS A 36 -0.20 -11.89 4.81
N ASN A 37 -0.67 -11.66 3.60
CA ASN A 37 0.10 -11.78 2.36
C ASN A 37 0.61 -10.42 1.84
N ILE A 38 0.16 -9.33 2.44
CA ILE A 38 0.65 -7.97 2.19
C ILE A 38 0.99 -7.35 3.54
N VAL A 39 2.19 -6.81 3.65
CA VAL A 39 2.62 -6.00 4.80
C VAL A 39 3.32 -4.77 4.26
N SER A 40 3.01 -3.61 4.81
CA SER A 40 3.59 -2.34 4.39
C SER A 40 3.94 -1.47 5.58
N VAL A 41 5.04 -0.74 5.46
CA VAL A 41 5.46 0.32 6.39
C VAL A 41 5.71 1.58 5.57
N ALA A 42 5.22 2.71 6.06
CA ALA A 42 5.44 4.02 5.46
C ALA A 42 5.94 5.02 6.50
N THR A 43 6.89 5.85 6.10
CA THR A 43 7.29 7.05 6.85
C THR A 43 6.57 8.25 6.25
N LEU A 44 5.82 8.96 7.07
CA LEU A 44 4.98 10.08 6.67
C LEU A 44 5.70 11.41 6.87
N PRO A 45 5.36 12.46 6.12
CA PRO A 45 5.82 13.82 6.43
C PRO A 45 5.14 14.37 7.69
N ASP A 46 3.96 13.87 8.06
CA ASP A 46 3.20 14.30 9.24
C ASP A 46 3.54 13.43 10.46
N THR A 47 3.51 14.05 11.65
CA THR A 47 3.79 13.36 12.92
C THR A 47 2.54 13.31 13.78
N PHE A 48 2.11 12.12 14.18
CA PHE A 48 0.99 11.92 15.10
C PHE A 48 1.46 12.01 16.55
N GLU A 49 0.74 12.77 17.37
CA GLU A 49 1.10 13.04 18.77
C GLU A 49 0.63 11.95 19.73
N LYS A 50 -0.24 11.05 19.29
CA LYS A 50 -0.78 9.96 20.11
C LYS A 50 -1.21 8.76 19.28
N GLU A 51 -1.36 7.62 19.94
CA GLU A 51 -1.93 6.43 19.35
C GLU A 51 -3.42 6.61 19.08
N ILE A 52 -3.87 6.23 17.88
CA ILE A 52 -5.27 6.19 17.47
C ILE A 52 -5.58 4.89 16.72
N ALA A 53 -6.70 4.28 17.06
CA ALA A 53 -7.18 3.06 16.40
C ALA A 53 -8.40 3.40 15.53
N ILE A 54 -8.30 3.11 14.23
CA ILE A 54 -9.36 3.31 13.25
C ILE A 54 -9.86 1.93 12.82
N TYR A 55 -11.13 1.63 13.08
CA TYR A 55 -11.73 0.35 12.69
C TYR A 55 -12.11 0.31 11.21
N ASP A 56 -12.65 1.41 10.67
CA ASP A 56 -12.95 1.54 9.25
C ASP A 56 -12.27 2.79 8.66
N LEU A 57 -11.11 2.55 8.05
CA LEU A 57 -10.31 3.61 7.42
C LEU A 57 -11.01 4.22 6.20
N ASN A 58 -11.87 3.47 5.50
CA ASN A 58 -12.65 4.01 4.38
C ASN A 58 -13.72 4.99 4.89
N GLU A 59 -14.39 4.66 6.01
CA GLU A 59 -15.33 5.57 6.65
C GLU A 59 -14.63 6.85 7.13
N PHE A 60 -13.47 6.70 7.79
CA PHE A 60 -12.65 7.85 8.23
C PHE A 60 -12.25 8.76 7.06
N LEU A 61 -11.74 8.19 5.96
CA LEU A 61 -11.37 8.93 4.76
C LEU A 61 -12.59 9.59 4.10
N SER A 62 -13.73 8.92 4.09
CA SER A 62 -14.99 9.47 3.60
C SER A 62 -15.46 10.65 4.45
N ALA A 63 -15.36 10.54 5.78
CA ALA A 63 -15.66 11.64 6.70
C ALA A 63 -14.76 12.85 6.45
N MET A 64 -13.45 12.63 6.25
CA MET A 64 -12.52 13.71 5.88
C MET A 64 -12.84 14.33 4.52
N SER A 65 -13.38 13.58 3.56
CA SER A 65 -13.72 14.07 2.22
C SER A 65 -14.92 15.05 2.18
N LEU A 66 -15.66 15.18 3.28
CA LEU A 66 -16.69 16.21 3.44
C LEU A 66 -16.11 17.62 3.53
N PHE A 67 -14.81 17.73 3.74
CA PHE A 67 -14.05 18.96 3.90
C PHE A 67 -12.98 19.07 2.81
N ASN A 68 -12.47 20.27 2.54
CA ASN A 68 -11.38 20.48 1.57
C ASN A 68 -10.01 20.27 2.20
N ASP A 69 -9.75 21.03 3.29
CA ASP A 69 -8.47 21.01 4.00
C ASP A 69 -8.69 21.14 5.52
N PRO A 70 -9.31 20.12 6.15
CA PRO A 70 -9.71 20.19 7.54
C PRO A 70 -8.52 20.16 8.49
N ASP A 71 -8.71 20.80 9.65
CA ASP A 71 -7.86 20.64 10.81
C ASP A 71 -8.37 19.45 11.66
N LEU A 72 -7.47 18.53 11.98
CA LEU A 72 -7.73 17.38 12.85
C LEU A 72 -7.29 17.72 14.28
N GLN A 73 -8.23 17.69 15.21
CA GLN A 73 -7.99 17.92 16.63
C GLN A 73 -8.16 16.60 17.39
N PHE A 74 -7.03 15.98 17.72
CA PHE A 74 -6.99 14.67 18.37
C PHE A 74 -7.30 14.77 19.86
N GLY A 75 -8.44 14.24 20.28
CA GLY A 75 -8.84 14.05 21.68
C GLY A 75 -8.42 12.68 22.23
N ASP A 76 -8.93 12.30 23.40
CA ASP A 76 -8.57 11.02 24.04
C ASP A 76 -9.30 9.81 23.42
N ASN A 77 -10.54 9.99 22.96
CA ASN A 77 -11.37 8.93 22.39
C ASN A 77 -11.94 9.26 21.01
N SER A 78 -11.58 10.38 20.43
CA SER A 78 -12.13 10.86 19.16
C SER A 78 -11.25 11.92 18.55
N VAL A 79 -11.37 12.12 17.24
CA VAL A 79 -10.84 13.27 16.52
C VAL A 79 -11.98 14.17 16.09
N GLN A 80 -11.80 15.49 16.27
CA GLN A 80 -12.65 16.50 15.66
C GLN A 80 -12.03 16.90 14.32
N ILE A 81 -12.83 16.80 13.27
CA ILE A 81 -12.47 17.21 11.90
C ILE A 81 -13.19 18.54 11.68
N VAL A 82 -12.45 19.64 11.55
CA VAL A 82 -13.04 20.98 11.54
C VAL A 82 -12.56 21.82 10.37
N GLU A 83 -13.47 22.56 9.74
CA GLU A 83 -13.17 23.53 8.69
C GLU A 83 -14.33 24.53 8.55
N GLY A 84 -14.02 25.85 8.48
CA GLY A 84 -14.97 26.89 8.10
C GLY A 84 -16.24 26.96 8.96
N GLY A 85 -16.18 26.62 10.25
CA GLY A 85 -17.33 26.57 11.16
C GLY A 85 -18.14 25.26 11.12
N GLN A 86 -17.72 24.30 10.28
CA GLN A 86 -18.23 22.94 10.25
C GLN A 86 -17.35 22.03 11.12
N SER A 87 -17.97 21.02 11.75
CA SER A 87 -17.23 20.03 12.53
C SER A 87 -17.89 18.66 12.43
N LEU A 88 -17.04 17.63 12.41
CA LEU A 88 -17.44 16.24 12.52
C LEU A 88 -16.60 15.58 13.61
N LYS A 89 -17.25 14.80 14.47
CA LYS A 89 -16.58 14.03 15.51
C LYS A 89 -16.53 12.56 15.10
N TYR A 90 -15.31 12.02 14.95
CA TYR A 90 -15.06 10.62 14.67
C TYR A 90 -14.48 9.91 15.89
N PHE A 91 -15.12 8.84 16.37
CA PHE A 91 -14.67 8.10 17.54
C PHE A 91 -13.65 7.03 17.16
N TYR A 92 -12.62 6.88 17.99
CA TYR A 92 -11.65 5.80 17.85
C TYR A 92 -12.27 4.45 18.24
N SER A 93 -11.69 3.40 17.71
CA SER A 93 -11.97 2.03 18.13
C SER A 93 -11.03 1.62 19.28
N ASP A 94 -11.34 0.49 19.91
CA ASP A 94 -10.40 -0.16 20.83
C ASP A 94 -9.21 -0.72 20.02
N PRO A 95 -7.94 -0.40 20.39
CA PRO A 95 -6.76 -0.93 19.70
C PRO A 95 -6.71 -2.47 19.63
N THR A 96 -7.34 -3.17 20.57
CA THR A 96 -7.33 -4.63 20.63
C THR A 96 -8.15 -5.31 19.54
N VAL A 97 -9.10 -4.61 18.92
CA VAL A 97 -9.92 -5.14 17.82
C VAL A 97 -9.37 -4.81 16.44
N VAL A 98 -8.27 -4.03 16.36
CA VAL A 98 -7.66 -3.61 15.12
C VAL A 98 -6.55 -4.59 14.70
N THR A 99 -6.61 -5.06 13.46
CA THR A 99 -5.57 -5.92 12.88
C THR A 99 -4.37 -5.08 12.44
N THR A 100 -3.23 -5.29 13.09
CA THR A 100 -1.97 -4.58 12.81
C THR A 100 -0.77 -5.55 12.88
N PRO A 101 0.37 -5.25 12.24
CA PRO A 101 1.60 -6.00 12.45
C PRO A 101 2.01 -5.99 13.93
N LYS A 102 2.34 -7.16 14.48
CA LYS A 102 2.71 -7.31 15.92
C LYS A 102 4.19 -7.00 16.19
N SER A 103 5.02 -6.97 15.16
CA SER A 103 6.46 -6.71 15.25
C SER A 103 6.91 -5.88 14.07
N ASP A 104 8.07 -5.25 14.22
CA ASP A 104 8.70 -4.54 13.12
C ASP A 104 9.01 -5.50 11.97
N ILE A 105 8.81 -4.99 10.76
CA ILE A 105 8.99 -5.76 9.54
C ILE A 105 10.41 -5.50 9.05
N THR A 106 11.19 -6.55 8.94
CA THR A 106 12.54 -6.49 8.39
C THR A 106 12.66 -7.35 7.15
N MET A 107 13.31 -6.82 6.10
CA MET A 107 13.67 -7.60 4.92
C MET A 107 15.05 -8.21 5.15
N PRO A 108 15.18 -9.55 5.22
CA PRO A 108 16.47 -10.19 5.52
C PRO A 108 17.50 -10.05 4.40
N GLY A 109 17.06 -9.82 3.17
CA GLY A 109 17.90 -9.64 1.98
C GLY A 109 17.02 -9.51 0.74
N SER A 110 17.63 -9.24 -0.41
CA SER A 110 16.94 -9.20 -1.70
C SER A 110 17.71 -9.98 -2.75
N ASP A 111 17.03 -10.88 -3.45
CA ASP A 111 17.61 -11.67 -4.55
C ASP A 111 17.71 -10.85 -5.85
N ALA A 112 16.87 -9.84 -6.00
CA ALA A 112 16.88 -8.91 -7.12
C ALA A 112 16.54 -7.50 -6.67
N LYS A 113 17.16 -6.49 -7.32
CA LYS A 113 16.88 -5.06 -7.11
C LYS A 113 16.81 -4.37 -8.46
N PHE A 114 15.75 -3.60 -8.66
CA PHE A 114 15.59 -2.77 -9.86
C PHE A 114 14.70 -1.57 -9.56
N THR A 115 14.78 -0.54 -10.41
CA THR A 115 13.90 0.62 -10.31
C THR A 115 12.74 0.47 -11.29
N LEU A 116 11.54 0.47 -10.78
CA LEU A 116 10.32 0.39 -11.58
C LEU A 116 9.65 1.76 -11.65
N LYS A 117 9.62 2.36 -12.85
CA LYS A 117 8.90 3.62 -13.07
C LYS A 117 7.40 3.41 -12.91
N GLN A 118 6.71 4.33 -12.24
CA GLN A 118 5.25 4.25 -12.00
C GLN A 118 4.45 4.03 -13.30
N GLY A 119 4.81 4.71 -14.38
CA GLY A 119 4.15 4.54 -15.68
C GLY A 119 4.25 3.10 -16.21
N VAL A 120 5.40 2.45 -16.03
CA VAL A 120 5.62 1.04 -16.44
C VAL A 120 4.79 0.11 -15.57
N PHE A 121 4.77 0.32 -14.25
CA PHE A 121 3.93 -0.45 -13.34
C PHE A 121 2.45 -0.34 -13.71
N ASN A 122 1.95 0.87 -13.92
CA ASN A 122 0.56 1.11 -14.33
C ASN A 122 0.23 0.43 -15.66
N GLN A 123 1.17 0.40 -16.61
CA GLN A 123 1.01 -0.29 -17.89
C GLN A 123 0.91 -1.81 -17.70
N LEU A 124 1.74 -2.40 -16.85
CA LEU A 124 1.68 -3.83 -16.52
C LEU A 124 0.33 -4.19 -15.84
N VAL A 125 -0.11 -3.41 -14.86
CA VAL A 125 -1.41 -3.62 -14.20
C VAL A 125 -2.58 -3.49 -15.20
N LYS A 126 -2.53 -2.50 -16.09
CA LYS A 126 -3.51 -2.33 -17.15
C LYS A 126 -3.50 -3.52 -18.12
N ALA A 127 -2.31 -3.98 -18.53
CA ALA A 127 -2.18 -5.16 -19.40
C ALA A 127 -2.73 -6.43 -18.75
N SER A 128 -2.48 -6.65 -17.45
CA SER A 128 -3.08 -7.75 -16.69
C SER A 128 -4.62 -7.73 -16.77
N SER A 129 -5.23 -6.56 -16.59
CA SER A 129 -6.69 -6.39 -16.67
C SER A 129 -7.22 -6.63 -18.10
N VAL A 130 -6.55 -6.08 -19.12
CA VAL A 130 -6.96 -6.22 -20.54
C VAL A 130 -6.86 -7.67 -21.02
N LEU A 131 -5.79 -8.36 -20.62
CA LEU A 131 -5.54 -9.75 -20.99
C LEU A 131 -6.26 -10.76 -20.06
N ASN A 132 -6.86 -10.26 -18.97
CA ASN A 132 -7.50 -11.06 -17.92
C ASN A 132 -6.54 -12.13 -17.34
N VAL A 133 -5.32 -11.73 -17.00
CA VAL A 133 -4.28 -12.60 -16.44
C VAL A 133 -3.92 -12.15 -15.00
N PRO A 134 -3.86 -13.07 -14.01
CA PRO A 134 -3.80 -12.69 -12.61
C PRO A 134 -2.39 -12.53 -12.05
N ASP A 135 -1.36 -12.99 -12.76
CA ASP A 135 -0.01 -13.11 -12.22
C ASP A 135 0.93 -12.08 -12.87
N MET A 136 1.84 -11.53 -12.06
CA MET A 136 3.02 -10.81 -12.50
C MET A 136 4.26 -11.63 -12.14
N VAL A 137 5.17 -11.79 -13.09
CA VAL A 137 6.37 -12.60 -12.95
C VAL A 137 7.58 -11.70 -13.16
N LEU A 138 8.49 -11.67 -12.19
CA LEU A 138 9.86 -11.22 -12.41
C LEU A 138 10.64 -12.41 -12.93
N ASP A 139 11.06 -12.37 -14.17
CA ASP A 139 11.83 -13.40 -14.88
C ASP A 139 13.26 -12.89 -15.06
N ILE A 140 14.25 -13.64 -14.59
CA ILE A 140 15.66 -13.31 -14.70
C ILE A 140 16.29 -14.37 -15.60
N ASP A 141 16.76 -13.95 -16.76
CA ASP A 141 17.33 -14.85 -17.76
C ASP A 141 18.71 -15.39 -17.39
N GLU A 142 19.33 -16.16 -18.27
CA GLU A 142 20.67 -16.75 -18.10
C GLU A 142 21.80 -15.71 -18.01
N ASN A 143 21.57 -14.50 -18.55
CA ASN A 143 22.51 -13.40 -18.55
C ASN A 143 22.31 -12.44 -17.34
N GLY A 144 21.26 -12.66 -16.53
CA GLY A 144 20.91 -11.79 -15.42
C GLY A 144 20.02 -10.60 -15.82
N THR A 145 19.49 -10.55 -17.05
CA THR A 145 18.55 -9.54 -17.49
C THR A 145 17.19 -9.78 -16.86
N MET A 146 16.61 -8.75 -16.25
CA MET A 146 15.35 -8.81 -15.53
C MET A 146 14.19 -8.29 -16.37
N GLY A 147 13.15 -9.10 -16.53
CA GLY A 147 11.90 -8.74 -17.17
C GLY A 147 10.69 -8.91 -16.25
N LEU A 148 9.77 -7.95 -16.27
CA LEU A 148 8.45 -8.11 -15.66
C LEU A 148 7.44 -8.51 -16.73
N ARG A 149 6.69 -9.58 -16.47
CA ARG A 149 5.68 -10.11 -17.37
C ARG A 149 4.37 -10.36 -16.63
N VAL A 150 3.25 -9.96 -17.23
CA VAL A 150 1.92 -10.39 -16.77
C VAL A 150 1.42 -11.56 -17.60
N SER A 151 0.92 -12.61 -16.95
CA SER A 151 0.48 -13.86 -17.56
C SER A 151 -0.43 -14.66 -16.63
N ASP A 152 -0.98 -15.75 -17.09
CA ASP A 152 -1.62 -16.74 -16.22
C ASP A 152 -0.66 -17.93 -16.03
N ARG A 153 -0.12 -18.07 -14.81
CA ARG A 153 0.79 -19.16 -14.44
C ARG A 153 0.19 -20.56 -14.64
N LYS A 154 -1.14 -20.68 -14.62
CA LYS A 154 -1.85 -21.96 -14.75
C LYS A 154 -2.20 -22.32 -16.19
N ASN A 155 -1.93 -21.42 -17.14
CA ASN A 155 -2.26 -21.58 -18.55
C ASN A 155 -1.06 -21.22 -19.43
N ASP A 156 -0.35 -22.23 -19.91
CA ASP A 156 0.86 -22.05 -20.73
C ASP A 156 0.60 -21.39 -22.10
N THR A 157 -0.66 -21.34 -22.55
CA THR A 157 -1.08 -20.68 -23.78
C THR A 157 -1.69 -19.29 -23.55
N SER A 158 -1.61 -18.77 -22.32
CA SER A 158 -2.16 -17.45 -22.00
C SER A 158 -1.43 -16.33 -22.76
N ASN A 159 -2.19 -15.32 -23.14
CA ASN A 159 -1.59 -14.08 -23.60
C ASN A 159 -0.72 -13.49 -22.51
N ASN A 160 0.32 -12.75 -22.90
CA ASN A 160 1.20 -12.08 -21.95
C ASN A 160 1.67 -10.73 -22.46
N PHE A 161 2.14 -9.89 -21.56
CA PHE A 161 2.79 -8.62 -21.85
C PHE A 161 4.02 -8.50 -20.97
N SER A 162 5.17 -8.14 -21.54
CA SER A 162 6.44 -8.06 -20.82
C SER A 162 7.17 -6.75 -21.07
N VAL A 163 7.94 -6.32 -20.08
CA VAL A 163 8.82 -5.14 -20.13
C VAL A 163 10.14 -5.50 -19.44
N GLU A 164 11.26 -5.16 -20.06
CA GLU A 164 12.58 -5.23 -19.43
C GLU A 164 12.72 -4.13 -18.38
N VAL A 165 13.27 -4.48 -17.20
CA VAL A 165 13.34 -3.56 -16.05
C VAL A 165 14.76 -3.36 -15.51
N GLY A 166 15.74 -4.07 -16.03
CA GLY A 166 17.15 -3.90 -15.68
C GLY A 166 17.97 -5.19 -15.78
N ASP A 167 19.19 -5.12 -15.29
CA ASP A 167 20.18 -6.20 -15.28
C ASP A 167 20.75 -6.40 -13.87
N GLY A 168 21.48 -7.51 -13.68
CA GLY A 168 22.20 -7.81 -12.45
C GLY A 168 21.43 -8.64 -11.43
N GLY A 169 20.33 -9.28 -11.83
CA GLY A 169 19.66 -10.29 -11.02
C GLY A 169 20.42 -11.61 -11.01
N THR A 170 20.13 -12.48 -10.02
CA THR A 170 20.65 -13.85 -10.00
C THR A 170 20.07 -14.63 -11.17
N PRO A 171 20.92 -15.17 -12.09
CA PRO A 171 20.44 -15.84 -13.31
C PRO A 171 19.49 -17.01 -13.06
N ASN A 172 18.59 -17.24 -14.01
CA ASN A 172 17.66 -18.37 -14.05
C ASN A 172 16.69 -18.43 -12.86
N GLN A 173 16.23 -17.25 -12.38
CA GLN A 173 15.24 -17.17 -11.30
C GLN A 173 13.93 -16.58 -11.78
N LYS A 174 12.82 -17.01 -11.14
CA LYS A 174 11.47 -16.50 -11.38
C LYS A 174 10.74 -16.28 -10.07
N PHE A 175 10.21 -15.06 -9.91
CA PHE A 175 9.40 -14.68 -8.77
C PHE A 175 7.99 -14.37 -9.23
N TYR A 176 7.00 -14.95 -8.56
CA TYR A 176 5.59 -14.85 -8.93
C TYR A 176 4.81 -14.03 -7.92
N PHE A 177 4.09 -13.04 -8.41
CA PHE A 177 3.23 -12.17 -7.62
C PHE A 177 1.81 -12.22 -8.13
N LYS A 178 0.83 -12.14 -7.25
CA LYS A 178 -0.55 -11.84 -7.63
C LYS A 178 -0.68 -10.35 -7.87
N VAL A 179 -1.18 -9.94 -9.05
CA VAL A 179 -1.34 -8.52 -9.40
C VAL A 179 -2.24 -7.81 -8.38
N GLU A 180 -3.29 -8.48 -7.88
CA GLU A 180 -4.18 -7.94 -6.86
C GLU A 180 -3.50 -7.56 -5.53
N ASN A 181 -2.36 -8.19 -5.22
CA ASN A 181 -1.58 -7.94 -4.01
C ASN A 181 -0.53 -6.81 -4.18
N LEU A 182 -0.30 -6.35 -5.40
CA LEU A 182 0.69 -5.30 -5.68
C LEU A 182 0.08 -3.91 -5.46
N LYS A 183 -0.07 -3.52 -4.20
CA LYS A 183 -0.63 -2.23 -3.76
C LYS A 183 0.48 -1.18 -3.61
N LEU A 184 1.25 -0.96 -4.70
CA LEU A 184 2.41 -0.08 -4.69
C LEU A 184 2.01 1.39 -4.89
N LEU A 185 2.64 2.27 -4.10
CA LEU A 185 2.65 3.71 -4.32
C LEU A 185 3.97 4.12 -4.97
N SER A 186 3.92 5.20 -5.78
CA SER A 186 5.15 5.88 -6.21
C SER A 186 5.83 6.52 -5.02
N GLY A 187 7.11 6.26 -4.83
CA GLY A 187 7.96 7.00 -3.90
C GLY A 187 8.47 8.29 -4.52
#